data_8b22507ef5cb6f2c29eb339b875e3f2a
#
_entry.id   8b22507ef5cb6f2c29eb339b875e3f2a
#
_cell.length_a   1.000
_cell.length_b   1.000
_cell.length_c   1.000
_cell.angle_alpha   90.00
_cell.angle_beta   90.00
_cell.angle_gamma   90.00
#
_symmetry.space_group_name_H-M   'P 1'
#
loop_
_entity.id
_entity.type
_entity.pdbx_description
1 polymer ?
#
loop_
_entity_poly.entity_id
_entity_poly.type
_entity_poly.pdbx_seq_one_letter_code
_entity_poly.pdbx_strand_id
1 'polypeptide(L)'
;MRVSGLALRLIVTLLGGGLLALAQGPPPGPAGPGGRGGGPAPAIDFSGWWTANLQEDSAERGAGPELVDFGGIPINEAGRLWALSYDTSRLTSRFHQCDGYVAPYSVRAIGNTRVWEERDAKLQTLIAIHWYSQTFEGHRVIWMDGRPHPPAYAPHTWMGFSTGEFAGNALRVETTHLKQGWLRRNGAPESDQATLTEFFVRHGDHVTYTSVINDPVFLAEPLIKTTDFFRQPTDPGAWLFPCDDSEQVFGRADDEVPNYLFGKHPYLDEYAKKHEIALLGALGGSQTLYGEFQQNLARASDAEARARTLPAPGPPLTSRAVDPDPHDGDIHVLPARENVYMLVGDGANIVVQTGDEGAFVVDSGSGQLTDKVLAAIRRLSVKPIQFIANTSLHAGHTGGNEKLKNAGSDPSVVGTFLALGTPGAGSTAAIMAHENVTARMDGSLGNPPAPSGAWPIDTYMAGRRRKFHNGDSIEMFYVPNASTDGDSIVHFRRADVIVAGDVFDTTQFPFLDLANGGSVQGEIDALDTILSQTVFEHSGEGGTLVVPGRGYLCDEHEVAEYRDMVAIIRDRVKALIAAGASIEQVKAGRVTADYETRYGANTGPWTTEMFVEAVYKSLKSPVRSKP
;
A
#
# COMPACT_ATOMS: atom_id res chain seq x y z
N MET A 1 17.81 4.13 -19.37
CA MET A 1 19.23 4.52 -19.45
C MET A 1 19.92 4.14 -18.14
N ARG A 2 20.96 3.30 -18.22
CA ARG A 2 21.60 2.65 -17.05
C ARG A 2 22.60 3.59 -16.35
N VAL A 3 22.16 4.40 -15.42
CA VAL A 3 23.07 5.25 -14.61
C VAL A 3 22.91 5.00 -13.09
N SER A 4 21.80 4.43 -12.65
CA SER A 4 21.51 4.24 -11.24
C SER A 4 22.34 3.15 -10.52
N GLY A 5 22.85 2.17 -11.24
CA GLY A 5 23.60 1.08 -10.60
C GLY A 5 25.05 1.43 -10.21
N LEU A 6 25.64 2.43 -10.86
CA LEU A 6 27.07 2.76 -10.62
C LEU A 6 27.22 3.71 -9.43
N ALA A 7 26.30 4.65 -9.26
CA ALA A 7 26.33 5.58 -8.13
C ALA A 7 26.10 4.86 -6.79
N LEU A 8 25.13 3.92 -6.75
CA LEU A 8 24.87 3.15 -5.53
C LEU A 8 26.05 2.23 -5.15
N ARG A 9 26.72 1.62 -6.14
CA ARG A 9 27.93 0.84 -5.87
C ARG A 9 29.09 1.70 -5.39
N LEU A 10 29.21 2.92 -5.88
CA LEU A 10 30.28 3.85 -5.43
C LEU A 10 30.05 4.35 -4.01
N ILE A 11 28.80 4.69 -3.65
CA ILE A 11 28.44 5.13 -2.29
C ILE A 11 28.64 4.01 -1.26
N VAL A 12 28.21 2.78 -1.57
CA VAL A 12 28.42 1.62 -0.68
C VAL A 12 29.91 1.31 -0.51
N THR A 13 30.71 1.45 -1.56
CA THR A 13 32.17 1.23 -1.47
C THR A 13 32.87 2.34 -0.67
N LEU A 14 32.41 3.59 -0.77
CA LEU A 14 32.95 4.71 0.01
C LEU A 14 32.55 4.64 1.49
N LEU A 15 31.29 4.30 1.78
CA LEU A 15 30.83 4.09 3.16
C LEU A 15 31.48 2.86 3.80
N GLY A 16 31.57 1.75 3.08
CA GLY A 16 32.27 0.56 3.55
C GLY A 16 33.78 0.78 3.74
N GLY A 17 34.42 1.52 2.85
CA GLY A 17 35.82 1.87 2.95
C GLY A 17 36.14 2.88 4.06
N GLY A 18 35.25 3.84 4.30
CA GLY A 18 35.41 4.82 5.37
C GLY A 18 35.22 4.23 6.77
N LEU A 19 34.25 3.34 6.95
CA LEU A 19 34.04 2.61 8.21
C LEU A 19 35.21 1.67 8.54
N LEU A 20 35.82 1.02 7.53
CA LEU A 20 37.00 0.20 7.72
C LEU A 20 38.24 1.01 8.11
N ALA A 21 38.36 2.27 7.68
CA ALA A 21 39.49 3.16 8.03
C ALA A 21 39.38 3.72 9.47
N LEU A 22 38.17 3.88 10.01
CA LEU A 22 37.97 4.37 11.39
C LEU A 22 38.09 3.25 12.45
N ALA A 23 38.06 1.98 12.04
CA ALA A 23 38.19 0.83 12.94
C ALA A 23 39.63 0.33 13.14
N GLN A 24 40.64 0.99 12.56
CA GLN A 24 42.02 0.63 12.81
C GLN A 24 42.51 1.25 14.14
N GLY A 25 42.39 0.45 15.19
CA GLY A 25 43.10 0.68 16.44
C GLY A 25 44.64 0.68 16.22
N PRO A 26 45.44 1.09 17.22
CA PRO A 26 46.90 1.13 17.11
C PRO A 26 47.45 -0.22 16.64
N PRO A 27 48.54 -0.23 15.84
CA PRO A 27 49.10 -1.45 15.27
C PRO A 27 49.42 -2.48 16.36
N PRO A 28 49.10 -3.76 16.16
CA PRO A 28 49.42 -4.80 17.13
C PRO A 28 50.94 -4.94 17.31
N GLY A 29 51.37 -5.03 18.53
CA GLY A 29 52.75 -5.38 18.88
C GLY A 29 53.14 -6.77 18.32
N PRO A 30 54.44 -7.13 18.27
CA PRO A 30 54.92 -8.34 17.63
C PRO A 30 54.29 -9.60 18.21
N ALA A 31 53.71 -10.43 17.33
CA ALA A 31 53.02 -11.64 17.67
C ALA A 31 53.94 -12.68 18.30
N GLY A 32 53.56 -13.19 19.46
CA GLY A 32 54.14 -14.39 20.06
C GLY A 32 53.67 -15.66 19.33
N PRO A 33 54.45 -16.76 19.34
CA PRO A 33 54.11 -17.98 18.60
C PRO A 33 53.05 -18.80 19.32
N GLY A 34 51.93 -19.10 18.60
CA GLY A 34 50.93 -20.09 19.03
C GLY A 34 49.49 -19.66 18.96
N GLY A 35 48.96 -19.34 17.78
CA GLY A 35 47.50 -19.10 17.58
C GLY A 35 46.77 -20.38 17.20
N ARG A 36 45.86 -20.87 18.05
CA ARG A 36 44.83 -21.84 17.72
C ARG A 36 43.88 -21.22 16.69
N GLY A 37 43.42 -22.02 15.73
CA GLY A 37 42.50 -21.59 14.67
C GLY A 37 41.31 -20.81 15.21
N GLY A 38 41.11 -19.62 14.69
CA GLY A 38 39.98 -18.76 15.05
C GLY A 38 38.69 -19.36 14.48
N GLY A 39 37.76 -19.70 15.36
CA GLY A 39 36.37 -19.85 14.97
C GLY A 39 35.82 -18.54 14.43
N PRO A 40 34.66 -18.53 13.76
CA PRO A 40 34.04 -17.31 13.27
C PRO A 40 33.92 -16.30 14.44
N ALA A 41 34.21 -15.02 14.14
CA ALA A 41 34.07 -13.96 15.13
C ALA A 41 32.68 -14.06 15.79
N PRO A 42 32.57 -13.90 17.11
CA PRO A 42 31.28 -13.96 17.77
C PRO A 42 30.35 -12.91 17.14
N ALA A 43 29.11 -13.33 16.82
CA ALA A 43 28.09 -12.42 16.31
C ALA A 43 27.89 -11.27 17.31
N ILE A 44 27.71 -10.05 16.81
CA ILE A 44 27.52 -8.88 17.65
C ILE A 44 26.15 -8.99 18.31
N ASP A 45 26.09 -8.96 19.62
CA ASP A 45 24.86 -8.98 20.39
C ASP A 45 24.29 -7.55 20.52
N PHE A 46 23.12 -7.29 19.97
CA PHE A 46 22.38 -6.03 20.10
C PHE A 46 21.33 -6.09 21.21
N SER A 47 21.18 -7.20 21.91
CA SER A 47 20.13 -7.38 22.92
C SER A 47 20.23 -6.36 24.05
N GLY A 48 19.06 -5.90 24.51
CA GLY A 48 18.93 -4.95 25.60
C GLY A 48 17.96 -3.81 25.31
N TRP A 49 18.01 -2.79 26.17
CA TRP A 49 17.26 -1.57 26.00
C TRP A 49 18.16 -0.45 25.48
N TRP A 50 17.64 0.31 24.53
CA TRP A 50 18.34 1.39 23.85
C TRP A 50 17.46 2.64 23.83
N THR A 51 18.05 3.82 23.80
CA THR A 51 17.36 5.10 23.61
C THR A 51 18.06 5.90 22.52
N ALA A 52 17.29 6.40 21.57
CA ALA A 52 17.85 7.25 20.50
C ALA A 52 18.38 8.57 21.04
N ASN A 53 19.50 9.06 20.48
CA ASN A 53 20.01 10.39 20.78
C ASN A 53 19.12 11.45 20.12
N LEU A 54 18.18 12.00 20.89
CA LEU A 54 17.19 12.96 20.38
C LEU A 54 17.78 14.28 19.89
N GLN A 55 18.96 14.64 20.38
CA GLN A 55 19.59 15.94 20.07
C GLN A 55 20.05 16.02 18.61
N GLU A 56 20.32 14.90 17.97
CA GLU A 56 20.75 14.84 16.57
C GLU A 56 19.65 15.27 15.60
N ASP A 57 18.37 14.97 15.93
CA ASP A 57 17.21 15.27 15.09
C ASP A 57 16.08 15.89 15.91
N SER A 58 16.37 16.74 16.89
CA SER A 58 15.39 17.25 17.85
C SER A 58 14.21 17.96 17.18
N ALA A 59 14.48 18.70 16.09
CA ALA A 59 13.43 19.38 15.33
C ALA A 59 12.47 18.42 14.61
N GLU A 60 12.95 17.26 14.18
CA GLU A 60 12.09 16.23 13.58
C GLU A 60 11.30 15.42 14.60
N ARG A 61 11.87 15.19 15.80
CA ARG A 61 11.39 14.18 16.74
C ARG A 61 10.71 14.72 17.99
N GLY A 62 11.12 15.87 18.48
CA GLY A 62 10.58 16.47 19.70
C GLY A 62 9.20 17.08 19.46
N ALA A 63 9.19 18.38 19.16
CA ALA A 63 7.95 19.10 18.82
C ALA A 63 7.35 18.70 17.46
N GLY A 64 8.09 17.96 16.66
CA GLY A 64 7.81 17.66 15.26
C GLY A 64 8.42 18.72 14.33
N PRO A 65 8.59 18.38 13.04
CA PRO A 65 9.11 19.30 12.05
C PRO A 65 8.10 20.42 11.77
N GLU A 66 8.61 21.61 11.44
CA GLU A 66 7.77 22.71 11.04
C GLU A 66 7.14 22.46 9.66
N LEU A 67 5.95 23.01 9.42
CA LEU A 67 5.29 22.90 8.12
C LEU A 67 6.16 23.53 7.02
N VAL A 68 6.19 22.88 5.85
CA VAL A 68 7.00 23.31 4.69
C VAL A 68 8.53 23.34 4.98
N ASP A 69 8.99 22.59 5.97
CA ASP A 69 10.41 22.27 6.15
C ASP A 69 10.76 20.97 5.42
N PHE A 70 11.04 21.08 4.13
CA PHE A 70 11.50 19.95 3.31
C PHE A 70 12.98 20.08 2.91
N GLY A 71 13.67 21.06 3.43
CA GLY A 71 15.12 21.26 3.19
C GLY A 71 15.93 20.01 3.55
N GLY A 72 16.86 19.60 2.66
CA GLY A 72 17.68 18.41 2.84
C GLY A 72 16.96 17.08 2.57
N ILE A 73 15.68 17.09 2.13
CA ILE A 73 15.02 15.90 1.61
C ILE A 73 15.07 15.95 0.07
N PRO A 74 15.56 14.91 -0.61
CA PRO A 74 15.63 14.85 -2.07
C PRO A 74 14.26 14.58 -2.71
N ILE A 75 13.22 15.26 -2.22
CA ILE A 75 11.84 15.10 -2.65
C ILE A 75 11.68 15.49 -4.13
N ASN A 76 10.99 14.67 -4.91
CA ASN A 76 10.69 14.98 -6.32
C ASN A 76 9.44 15.89 -6.45
N GLU A 77 8.94 16.12 -7.67
CA GLU A 77 7.75 16.95 -7.90
C GLU A 77 6.51 16.35 -7.23
N ALA A 78 6.27 15.05 -7.44
CA ALA A 78 5.09 14.38 -6.89
C ALA A 78 5.06 14.43 -5.36
N GLY A 79 6.17 14.06 -4.71
CA GLY A 79 6.28 14.11 -3.26
C GLY A 79 6.13 15.52 -2.69
N ARG A 80 6.66 16.56 -3.40
CA ARG A 80 6.50 17.96 -2.97
C ARG A 80 5.05 18.42 -3.08
N LEU A 81 4.38 18.11 -4.19
CA LEU A 81 2.97 18.47 -4.37
C LEU A 81 2.09 17.74 -3.37
N TRP A 82 2.36 16.47 -3.10
CA TRP A 82 1.67 15.69 -2.07
C TRP A 82 1.85 16.33 -0.69
N ALA A 83 3.10 16.65 -0.30
CA ALA A 83 3.42 17.30 0.97
C ALA A 83 2.76 18.67 1.13
N LEU A 84 2.67 19.45 0.05
CA LEU A 84 2.02 20.78 0.05
C LEU A 84 0.49 20.70 -0.03
N SER A 85 -0.08 19.57 -0.43
CA SER A 85 -1.53 19.36 -0.40
C SER A 85 -2.01 18.76 0.93
N TYR A 86 -1.10 18.20 1.71
CA TYR A 86 -1.41 17.55 2.98
C TYR A 86 -1.85 18.55 4.03
N ASP A 87 -3.05 18.35 4.57
CA ASP A 87 -3.55 19.03 5.76
C ASP A 87 -3.45 18.08 6.96
N THR A 88 -2.74 18.49 8.01
CA THR A 88 -2.55 17.68 9.22
C THR A 88 -3.87 17.32 9.91
N SER A 89 -4.97 18.03 9.62
CA SER A 89 -6.30 17.68 10.12
C SER A 89 -6.86 16.37 9.54
N ARG A 90 -6.22 15.78 8.50
CA ARG A 90 -6.51 14.38 8.07
C ARG A 90 -6.35 13.40 9.22
N LEU A 91 -5.34 13.59 10.08
CA LEU A 91 -5.10 12.75 11.26
C LEU A 91 -6.23 12.80 12.30
N THR A 92 -7.20 13.71 12.17
CA THR A 92 -8.40 13.75 13.02
C THR A 92 -9.54 12.89 12.48
N SER A 93 -9.39 12.32 11.29
CA SER A 93 -10.36 11.38 10.73
C SER A 93 -10.17 9.99 11.37
N ARG A 94 -11.27 9.28 11.53
CA ARG A 94 -11.33 7.97 12.14
C ARG A 94 -10.31 6.99 11.54
N PHE A 95 -10.18 6.98 10.21
CA PHE A 95 -9.35 6.01 9.48
C PHE A 95 -7.85 6.30 9.50
N HIS A 96 -7.42 7.45 10.06
CA HIS A 96 -6.01 7.84 10.15
C HIS A 96 -5.50 8.01 11.58
N GLN A 97 -6.35 7.86 12.59
CA GLN A 97 -5.92 8.05 13.98
C GLN A 97 -5.03 6.93 14.48
N CYS A 98 -5.24 5.73 13.97
CA CYS A 98 -4.50 4.54 14.37
C CYS A 98 -3.37 4.18 13.40
N ASP A 99 -3.09 5.04 12.41
CA ASP A 99 -1.97 4.85 11.50
C ASP A 99 -0.65 4.76 12.28
N GLY A 100 0.10 3.70 12.00
CA GLY A 100 1.45 3.51 12.51
C GLY A 100 2.46 4.42 11.81
N TYR A 101 3.70 4.28 12.19
CA TYR A 101 4.81 4.94 11.53
C TYR A 101 5.74 3.91 10.89
N VAL A 102 6.00 4.11 9.61
CA VAL A 102 6.89 3.24 8.84
C VAL A 102 8.35 3.31 9.32
N ALA A 103 9.10 2.25 9.16
CA ALA A 103 10.54 2.31 9.23
C ALA A 103 11.07 3.14 8.03
N PRO A 104 12.10 3.98 8.17
CA PRO A 104 12.99 4.17 9.32
C PRO A 104 12.50 5.21 10.33
N TYR A 105 11.34 5.86 10.12
CA TYR A 105 10.85 6.88 11.04
C TYR A 105 10.60 6.28 12.43
N SER A 106 9.89 5.15 12.50
CA SER A 106 9.59 4.45 13.76
C SER A 106 10.84 3.92 14.46
N VAL A 107 11.82 3.37 13.72
CA VAL A 107 13.09 2.89 14.30
C VAL A 107 13.86 3.99 15.01
N ARG A 108 13.78 5.22 14.50
CA ARG A 108 14.45 6.42 15.04
C ARG A 108 13.58 7.19 16.03
N ALA A 109 12.41 6.69 16.40
CA ALA A 109 11.43 7.40 17.22
C ALA A 109 11.96 7.77 18.60
N ILE A 110 11.31 8.75 19.24
CA ILE A 110 11.54 9.09 20.64
C ILE A 110 11.10 7.92 21.53
N GLY A 111 11.76 7.75 22.68
CA GLY A 111 11.44 6.69 23.63
C GLY A 111 12.48 5.58 23.62
N ASN A 112 12.13 4.49 24.25
CA ASN A 112 13.03 3.38 24.42
C ASN A 112 12.75 2.29 23.39
N THR A 113 13.81 1.61 23.01
CA THR A 113 13.75 0.49 22.07
C THR A 113 14.27 -0.75 22.77
N ARG A 114 13.52 -1.83 22.70
CA ARG A 114 13.95 -3.15 23.14
C ARG A 114 14.41 -3.97 21.96
N VAL A 115 15.60 -4.57 22.10
CA VAL A 115 16.14 -5.52 21.10
C VAL A 115 16.39 -6.85 21.78
N TRP A 116 15.97 -7.95 21.11
CA TRP A 116 16.24 -9.31 21.57
C TRP A 116 16.42 -10.26 20.39
N GLU A 117 17.08 -11.38 20.66
CA GLU A 117 17.31 -12.42 19.67
C GLU A 117 16.29 -13.56 19.82
N GLU A 118 15.82 -14.09 18.69
CA GLU A 118 15.13 -15.37 18.61
C GLU A 118 16.08 -16.41 18.06
N ARG A 119 16.19 -17.54 18.80
CA ARG A 119 17.10 -18.64 18.44
C ARG A 119 16.36 -19.95 18.34
N ASP A 120 16.80 -20.82 17.42
CA ASP A 120 16.32 -22.20 17.37
C ASP A 120 16.52 -22.90 18.73
N ALA A 121 15.47 -23.54 19.23
CA ALA A 121 15.50 -24.15 20.55
C ALA A 121 16.52 -25.29 20.69
N LYS A 122 16.88 -25.97 19.61
CA LYS A 122 17.79 -27.12 19.61
C LYS A 122 19.20 -26.76 19.16
N LEU A 123 19.29 -26.02 18.05
CA LEU A 123 20.56 -25.71 17.40
C LEU A 123 21.17 -24.41 17.92
N GLN A 124 20.40 -23.57 18.63
CA GLN A 124 20.80 -22.25 19.11
C GLN A 124 21.28 -21.31 17.98
N THR A 125 20.93 -21.63 16.74
CA THR A 125 21.17 -20.75 15.60
C THR A 125 20.25 -19.54 15.68
N LEU A 126 20.76 -18.35 15.33
CA LEU A 126 19.99 -17.12 15.29
C LEU A 126 18.96 -17.18 14.15
N ILE A 127 17.67 -17.04 14.48
CA ILE A 127 16.56 -17.03 13.52
C ILE A 127 16.19 -15.61 13.17
N ALA A 128 16.04 -14.75 14.20
CA ALA A 128 15.62 -13.36 14.03
C ALA A 128 16.20 -12.46 15.13
N ILE A 129 16.27 -11.17 14.80
CA ILE A 129 16.46 -10.09 15.77
C ILE A 129 15.17 -9.29 15.79
N HIS A 130 14.58 -9.16 16.98
CA HIS A 130 13.40 -8.35 17.20
C HIS A 130 13.80 -6.95 17.64
N TRP A 131 13.19 -5.94 17.03
CA TRP A 131 13.35 -4.54 17.35
C TRP A 131 11.98 -3.95 17.71
N TYR A 132 11.77 -3.62 18.95
CA TYR A 132 10.51 -3.05 19.43
C TYR A 132 10.74 -1.61 19.88
N SER A 133 10.11 -0.67 19.20
CA SER A 133 10.07 0.74 19.56
C SER A 133 8.85 1.02 20.43
N GLN A 134 9.04 1.56 21.63
CA GLN A 134 7.91 1.90 22.52
C GLN A 134 7.00 2.97 21.93
N THR A 135 7.57 3.93 21.20
CA THR A 135 6.77 4.95 20.51
C THR A 135 6.06 4.28 19.34
N PHE A 136 4.74 4.43 19.31
CA PHE A 136 3.84 3.82 18.32
C PHE A 136 3.83 2.29 18.30
N GLU A 137 4.39 1.65 19.33
CA GLU A 137 4.40 0.18 19.52
C GLU A 137 4.93 -0.59 18.30
N GLY A 138 5.87 0.00 17.54
CA GLY A 138 6.40 -0.59 16.32
C GLY A 138 7.24 -1.83 16.60
N HIS A 139 6.73 -3.02 16.31
CA HIS A 139 7.44 -4.28 16.43
C HIS A 139 7.94 -4.74 15.05
N ARG A 140 9.26 -4.85 14.93
CA ARG A 140 9.94 -5.27 13.72
C ARG A 140 10.67 -6.59 13.94
N VAL A 141 10.58 -7.50 12.97
CA VAL A 141 11.31 -8.76 12.95
C VAL A 141 12.34 -8.69 11.81
N ILE A 142 13.62 -8.83 12.16
CA ILE A 142 14.73 -8.90 11.19
C ILE A 142 15.14 -10.37 11.10
N TRP A 143 14.78 -11.03 10.01
CA TRP A 143 15.07 -12.43 9.78
C TRP A 143 16.54 -12.66 9.46
N MET A 144 17.19 -13.57 10.19
CA MET A 144 18.63 -13.84 10.09
C MET A 144 18.93 -15.23 9.49
N ASP A 145 17.91 -15.94 9.04
CA ASP A 145 17.99 -17.32 8.54
C ASP A 145 18.17 -17.42 7.00
N GLY A 146 18.32 -16.27 6.33
CA GLY A 146 18.55 -16.21 4.88
C GLY A 146 17.32 -16.46 4.02
N ARG A 147 16.11 -16.38 4.61
CA ARG A 147 14.87 -16.52 3.83
C ARG A 147 14.72 -15.39 2.79
N PRO A 148 14.10 -15.69 1.63
CA PRO A 148 13.82 -14.66 0.63
C PRO A 148 12.74 -13.67 1.13
N HIS A 149 12.72 -12.47 0.55
CA HIS A 149 11.60 -11.54 0.70
C HIS A 149 10.33 -12.11 0.07
N PRO A 150 9.14 -11.74 0.59
CA PRO A 150 7.87 -12.13 0.01
C PRO A 150 7.72 -11.62 -1.44
N PRO A 151 6.83 -12.21 -2.23
CA PRO A 151 6.52 -11.71 -3.56
C PRO A 151 5.79 -10.37 -3.49
N ALA A 152 5.86 -9.58 -4.58
CA ALA A 152 5.31 -8.22 -4.62
C ALA A 152 3.80 -8.13 -4.35
N TYR A 153 3.05 -9.23 -4.49
CA TYR A 153 1.62 -9.30 -4.16
C TYR A 153 1.32 -9.64 -2.69
N ALA A 154 2.35 -9.81 -1.85
CA ALA A 154 2.20 -10.05 -0.40
C ALA A 154 1.81 -8.74 0.34
N PRO A 155 1.20 -8.84 1.54
CA PRO A 155 0.78 -7.67 2.29
C PRO A 155 1.96 -6.79 2.74
N HIS A 156 1.70 -5.49 2.81
CA HIS A 156 2.60 -4.51 3.36
C HIS A 156 2.30 -4.29 4.85
N THR A 157 3.32 -3.91 5.62
CA THR A 157 3.20 -3.61 7.05
C THR A 157 3.93 -2.31 7.39
N TRP A 158 3.62 -1.72 8.56
CA TRP A 158 4.28 -0.50 9.00
C TRP A 158 5.80 -0.64 9.14
N MET A 159 6.27 -1.80 9.58
CA MET A 159 7.71 -2.07 9.77
C MET A 159 8.33 -2.83 8.59
N GLY A 160 7.55 -3.18 7.57
CA GLY A 160 7.98 -3.93 6.39
C GLY A 160 8.42 -5.36 6.71
N PHE A 161 8.94 -6.03 5.69
CA PHE A 161 9.59 -7.34 5.82
C PHE A 161 11.10 -7.16 5.73
N SER A 162 11.83 -7.58 6.78
CA SER A 162 13.26 -7.31 6.93
C SER A 162 14.07 -8.59 6.99
N THR A 163 15.18 -8.63 6.23
CA THR A 163 16.21 -9.67 6.34
C THR A 163 17.54 -9.04 6.73
N GLY A 164 18.33 -9.74 7.53
CA GLY A 164 19.61 -9.24 8.03
C GLY A 164 20.78 -10.20 7.82
N GLU A 165 21.95 -9.64 7.70
CA GLU A 165 23.21 -10.37 7.66
C GLU A 165 24.32 -9.62 8.42
N PHE A 166 25.24 -10.35 9.05
CA PHE A 166 26.41 -9.72 9.66
C PHE A 166 27.50 -9.46 8.60
N ALA A 167 27.88 -8.22 8.42
CA ALA A 167 28.94 -7.77 7.54
C ALA A 167 30.09 -7.16 8.36
N GLY A 168 31.04 -7.99 8.77
CA GLY A 168 32.11 -7.57 9.68
C GLY A 168 31.59 -7.23 11.07
N ASN A 169 31.70 -5.95 11.47
CA ASN A 169 31.20 -5.42 12.75
C ASN A 169 29.85 -4.70 12.62
N ALA A 170 29.16 -4.83 11.50
CA ALA A 170 27.85 -4.25 11.24
C ALA A 170 26.81 -5.34 11.04
N LEU A 171 25.58 -5.08 11.49
CA LEU A 171 24.38 -5.76 11.01
C LEU A 171 23.85 -4.96 9.83
N ARG A 172 23.83 -5.55 8.64
CA ARG A 172 23.17 -5.00 7.45
C ARG A 172 21.76 -5.58 7.35
N VAL A 173 20.80 -4.71 7.10
CA VAL A 173 19.39 -5.09 7.00
C VAL A 173 18.83 -4.56 5.68
N GLU A 174 18.03 -5.37 4.99
CA GLU A 174 17.22 -4.96 3.84
C GLU A 174 15.74 -5.11 4.18
N THR A 175 14.94 -4.10 3.81
CA THR A 175 13.51 -4.05 4.10
C THR A 175 12.72 -3.67 2.87
N THR A 176 11.62 -4.38 2.65
CA THR A 176 10.61 -4.16 1.60
C THR A 176 9.21 -4.28 2.22
N HIS A 177 8.16 -4.13 1.43
CA HIS A 177 6.76 -4.29 1.84
C HIS A 177 6.38 -3.33 2.99
N LEU A 178 6.82 -2.08 2.86
CA LEU A 178 6.41 -0.99 3.74
C LEU A 178 5.04 -0.44 3.30
N LYS A 179 4.20 -0.04 4.25
CA LYS A 179 3.01 0.78 3.96
C LYS A 179 3.43 2.19 3.54
N GLN A 180 2.52 2.93 2.91
CA GLN A 180 2.71 4.36 2.71
C GLN A 180 2.72 5.07 4.07
N GLY A 181 3.62 6.04 4.25
CA GLY A 181 3.75 6.76 5.52
C GLY A 181 4.56 8.04 5.38
N TRP A 182 5.39 8.32 6.37
CA TRP A 182 6.07 9.61 6.52
C TRP A 182 7.58 9.48 6.58
N LEU A 183 8.28 10.26 5.75
CA LEU A 183 9.69 10.61 5.98
C LEU A 183 9.81 11.63 7.12
N ARG A 184 8.88 12.60 7.18
CA ARG A 184 8.71 13.59 8.25
C ARG A 184 7.23 13.87 8.48
N ARG A 185 6.83 14.06 9.73
CA ARG A 185 5.43 14.33 10.14
C ARG A 185 4.86 15.68 9.69
N ASN A 186 5.54 16.42 8.85
CA ASN A 186 5.07 17.68 8.26
C ASN A 186 4.48 17.52 6.86
N GLY A 187 4.16 16.30 6.48
CA GLY A 187 3.61 15.97 5.18
C GLY A 187 4.60 15.40 4.18
N ALA A 188 5.92 15.33 4.49
CA ALA A 188 6.88 14.68 3.59
C ALA A 188 6.62 13.17 3.53
N PRO A 189 6.16 12.62 2.37
CA PRO A 189 5.69 11.24 2.28
C PRO A 189 6.82 10.24 2.08
N GLU A 190 6.56 8.98 2.49
CA GLU A 190 7.26 7.77 2.07
C GLU A 190 6.25 6.84 1.41
N SER A 191 6.56 6.28 0.25
CA SER A 191 5.62 5.45 -0.48
C SER A 191 5.67 3.98 -0.05
N ASP A 192 4.62 3.23 -0.40
CA ASP A 192 4.55 1.77 -0.28
C ASP A 192 5.56 1.02 -1.18
N GLN A 193 6.25 1.74 -2.07
CA GLN A 193 7.30 1.22 -2.94
C GLN A 193 8.72 1.51 -2.41
N ALA A 194 8.80 2.11 -1.24
CA ALA A 194 10.09 2.40 -0.60
C ALA A 194 10.80 1.10 -0.18
N THR A 195 12.13 1.12 -0.32
CA THR A 195 13.00 0.06 0.17
C THR A 195 14.09 0.65 1.04
N LEU A 196 14.50 -0.09 2.07
CA LEU A 196 15.54 0.36 2.99
C LEU A 196 16.76 -0.57 2.92
N THR A 197 17.95 0.04 2.94
CA THR A 197 19.17 -0.64 3.30
C THR A 197 19.73 0.03 4.56
N GLU A 198 19.93 -0.74 5.62
CA GLU A 198 20.24 -0.21 6.93
C GLU A 198 21.50 -0.87 7.49
N PHE A 199 22.20 -0.12 8.33
CA PHE A 199 23.41 -0.57 8.98
C PHE A 199 23.35 -0.24 10.48
N PHE A 200 23.52 -1.25 11.32
CA PHE A 200 23.65 -1.11 12.76
C PHE A 200 25.09 -1.44 13.15
N VAL A 201 25.80 -0.50 13.70
CA VAL A 201 27.19 -0.67 14.14
C VAL A 201 27.29 -0.44 15.64
N ARG A 202 27.65 -1.47 16.40
CA ARG A 202 27.76 -1.37 17.85
C ARG A 202 29.17 -0.94 18.29
N HIS A 203 29.24 0.06 19.14
CA HIS A 203 30.44 0.60 19.77
C HIS A 203 30.29 0.57 21.31
N GLY A 204 30.46 -0.59 21.92
CA GLY A 204 30.24 -0.74 23.36
C GLY A 204 28.77 -0.53 23.76
N ASP A 205 28.49 0.55 24.48
CA ASP A 205 27.13 0.93 24.90
C ASP A 205 26.46 1.93 23.94
N HIS A 206 26.97 2.05 22.72
CA HIS A 206 26.39 2.85 21.63
C HIS A 206 26.12 1.98 20.42
N VAL A 207 25.06 2.32 19.67
CA VAL A 207 24.77 1.78 18.35
C VAL A 207 24.57 2.95 17.40
N THR A 208 25.39 3.02 16.36
CA THR A 208 25.17 3.92 15.24
C THR A 208 24.29 3.20 14.22
N TYR A 209 23.12 3.77 13.96
CA TYR A 209 22.17 3.34 12.95
C TYR A 209 22.25 4.26 11.74
N THR A 210 22.39 3.70 10.55
CA THR A 210 22.31 4.45 9.30
C THR A 210 21.31 3.78 8.38
N SER A 211 20.35 4.54 7.87
CA SER A 211 19.37 4.10 6.87
C SER A 211 19.60 4.79 5.54
N VAL A 212 19.49 4.02 4.46
CA VAL A 212 19.44 4.48 3.07
C VAL A 212 18.04 4.16 2.55
N ILE A 213 17.23 5.19 2.38
CA ILE A 213 15.84 5.10 1.92
C ILE A 213 15.82 5.33 0.42
N ASN A 214 15.35 4.34 -0.33
CA ASN A 214 15.18 4.43 -1.77
C ASN A 214 13.69 4.37 -2.11
N ASP A 215 13.11 5.50 -2.50
CA ASP A 215 11.69 5.64 -2.82
C ASP A 215 11.54 6.10 -4.27
N PRO A 216 11.12 5.23 -5.20
CA PRO A 216 10.99 5.58 -6.60
C PRO A 216 9.81 6.53 -6.89
N VAL A 217 8.83 6.60 -5.97
CA VAL A 217 7.61 7.40 -6.13
C VAL A 217 7.86 8.85 -5.72
N PHE A 218 8.43 9.10 -4.53
CA PHE A 218 8.50 10.43 -3.95
C PHE A 218 9.91 11.04 -3.87
N LEU A 219 10.96 10.26 -4.09
CA LEU A 219 12.33 10.75 -4.04
C LEU A 219 12.98 10.76 -5.43
N ALA A 220 13.86 11.74 -5.66
CA ALA A 220 14.68 11.85 -6.87
C ALA A 220 16.01 11.09 -6.75
N GLU A 221 16.50 10.92 -5.51
CA GLU A 221 17.68 10.14 -5.13
C GLU A 221 17.52 9.60 -3.70
N PRO A 222 18.31 8.59 -3.28
CA PRO A 222 18.16 8.02 -1.94
C PRO A 222 18.39 9.05 -0.83
N LEU A 223 17.55 8.98 0.22
CA LEU A 223 17.72 9.75 1.45
C LEU A 223 18.51 8.94 2.47
N ILE A 224 19.58 9.53 3.01
CA ILE A 224 20.41 8.90 4.05
C ILE A 224 20.15 9.60 5.37
N LYS A 225 19.88 8.80 6.40
CA LYS A 225 19.70 9.27 7.79
C LYS A 225 20.57 8.46 8.74
N THR A 226 21.16 9.12 9.73
CA THR A 226 21.97 8.49 10.78
C THR A 226 21.44 8.89 12.15
N THR A 227 21.48 7.96 13.10
CA THR A 227 21.07 8.17 14.49
C THR A 227 21.92 7.30 15.41
N ASP A 228 22.38 7.85 16.53
CA ASP A 228 23.01 7.08 17.57
C ASP A 228 22.03 6.68 18.68
N PHE A 229 22.21 5.47 19.19
CA PHE A 229 21.47 4.94 20.34
C PHE A 229 22.42 4.70 21.51
N PHE A 230 21.94 4.98 22.72
CA PHE A 230 22.62 4.69 23.96
C PHE A 230 21.96 3.52 24.67
N ARG A 231 22.77 2.61 25.22
CA ARG A 231 22.27 1.50 26.01
C ARG A 231 21.69 1.98 27.33
N GLN A 232 20.48 1.49 27.65
CA GLN A 232 19.87 1.69 28.96
C GLN A 232 20.30 0.55 29.88
N PRO A 233 20.78 0.84 31.12
CA PRO A 233 21.27 -0.18 32.02
C PRO A 233 20.16 -1.03 32.64
N THR A 234 18.95 -0.53 32.67
CA THR A 234 17.77 -1.18 33.26
C THR A 234 16.58 -1.09 32.35
N ASP A 235 15.59 -1.96 32.56
CA ASP A 235 14.29 -1.86 31.87
C ASP A 235 13.62 -0.52 32.26
N PRO A 236 13.35 0.39 31.30
CA PRO A 236 12.72 1.68 31.58
C PRO A 236 11.20 1.58 31.79
N GLY A 237 10.62 0.39 31.70
CA GLY A 237 9.18 0.14 31.71
C GLY A 237 8.54 0.26 30.33
N ALA A 238 7.34 -0.27 30.20
CA ALA A 238 6.55 -0.17 28.98
C ALA A 238 5.70 1.10 28.98
N TRP A 239 5.68 1.81 27.85
CA TRP A 239 4.69 2.83 27.56
C TRP A 239 3.69 2.23 26.58
N LEU A 240 2.41 2.37 26.88
CA LEU A 240 1.34 1.98 25.99
C LEU A 240 0.77 3.26 25.37
N PHE A 241 0.60 3.23 24.07
CA PHE A 241 -0.07 4.29 23.32
C PHE A 241 -1.38 3.72 22.74
N PRO A 242 -2.43 3.61 23.58
CA PRO A 242 -3.71 3.11 23.10
C PRO A 242 -4.20 4.01 21.97
N CYS A 243 -4.73 3.40 20.93
CA CYS A 243 -5.34 4.10 19.82
C CYS A 243 -6.85 4.16 20.00
N ASP A 244 -7.46 5.27 19.56
CA ASP A 244 -8.91 5.48 19.53
C ASP A 244 -9.29 5.87 18.10
N ASP A 245 -10.06 5.01 17.42
CA ASP A 245 -10.51 5.19 16.03
C ASP A 245 -11.73 6.11 15.89
N SER A 246 -11.97 6.99 16.85
CA SER A 246 -13.11 7.90 16.84
C SER A 246 -12.86 9.16 16.00
N GLU A 247 -13.86 9.61 15.25
CA GLU A 247 -13.81 10.89 14.52
C GLU A 247 -13.69 12.05 15.50
N GLN A 248 -12.59 12.83 15.42
CA GLN A 248 -12.31 13.93 16.33
C GLN A 248 -12.96 15.24 15.92
N VAL A 249 -13.36 15.39 14.66
CA VAL A 249 -14.06 16.58 14.15
C VAL A 249 -15.53 16.26 13.94
N PHE A 250 -16.32 16.61 14.92
CA PHE A 250 -17.76 16.30 14.90
C PHE A 250 -18.49 16.94 13.73
N GLY A 251 -19.22 16.13 12.98
CA GLY A 251 -20.06 16.56 11.85
C GLY A 251 -19.34 16.74 10.52
N ARG A 252 -18.08 16.29 10.40
CA ARG A 252 -17.43 16.12 9.10
C ARG A 252 -18.18 15.05 8.30
N ALA A 253 -18.38 15.29 7.00
CA ALA A 253 -18.93 14.27 6.12
C ALA A 253 -17.88 13.17 5.86
N ASP A 254 -18.31 11.91 5.70
CA ASP A 254 -17.41 10.77 5.53
C ASP A 254 -16.49 10.93 4.30
N ASP A 255 -16.98 11.57 3.23
CA ASP A 255 -16.25 11.88 2.00
C ASP A 255 -15.50 13.23 2.01
N GLU A 256 -15.45 13.92 3.15
CA GLU A 256 -14.72 15.18 3.31
C GLU A 256 -13.29 14.91 3.78
N VAL A 257 -12.34 14.98 2.85
CA VAL A 257 -10.93 14.78 3.12
C VAL A 257 -10.20 16.13 3.21
N PRO A 258 -9.68 16.51 4.40
CA PRO A 258 -8.91 17.74 4.54
C PRO A 258 -7.70 17.76 3.62
N ASN A 259 -7.62 18.77 2.75
CA ASN A 259 -6.49 18.96 1.84
C ASN A 259 -6.37 20.40 1.39
N TYR A 260 -5.18 20.79 0.93
CA TYR A 260 -4.96 22.09 0.29
C TYR A 260 -4.88 21.94 -1.22
N LEU A 261 -5.57 22.79 -1.96
CA LEU A 261 -5.43 22.85 -3.42
C LEU A 261 -3.99 23.28 -3.78
N PHE A 262 -3.50 22.85 -4.93
CA PHE A 262 -2.17 23.24 -5.42
C PHE A 262 -1.96 24.74 -5.40
N GLY A 263 -0.84 25.19 -4.82
CA GLY A 263 -0.49 26.59 -4.64
C GLY A 263 -1.31 27.35 -3.59
N LYS A 264 -2.12 26.65 -2.77
CA LYS A 264 -3.01 27.25 -1.76
C LYS A 264 -2.66 26.87 -0.32
N HIS A 265 -1.47 26.29 -0.10
CA HIS A 265 -1.02 25.95 1.26
C HIS A 265 -0.95 27.21 2.15
N PRO A 266 -1.70 27.30 3.24
CA PRO A 266 -1.84 28.55 4.01
C PRO A 266 -0.56 28.95 4.74
N TYR A 267 0.26 27.99 5.12
CA TYR A 267 1.51 28.18 5.88
C TYR A 267 2.77 28.13 5.00
N LEU A 268 2.63 28.31 3.68
CA LEU A 268 3.72 28.13 2.71
C LEU A 268 5.00 28.90 3.05
N ASP A 269 4.85 30.12 3.54
CA ASP A 269 5.98 31.03 3.78
C ASP A 269 6.48 31.03 5.24
N GLU A 270 5.80 30.34 6.16
CA GLU A 270 6.05 30.49 7.61
C GLU A 270 7.48 30.07 7.99
N TYR A 271 7.86 28.84 7.62
CA TYR A 271 9.19 28.31 7.92
C TYR A 271 10.29 29.17 7.31
N ALA A 272 10.17 29.48 6.03
CA ALA A 272 11.16 30.28 5.32
C ALA A 272 11.35 31.68 5.95
N LYS A 273 10.25 32.36 6.32
CA LYS A 273 10.30 33.67 6.99
C LYS A 273 10.86 33.60 8.40
N LYS A 274 10.47 32.59 9.18
CA LYS A 274 10.92 32.43 10.58
C LYS A 274 12.43 32.18 10.66
N HIS A 275 12.98 31.42 9.72
CA HIS A 275 14.39 31.04 9.69
C HIS A 275 15.23 31.88 8.72
N GLU A 276 14.65 32.93 8.13
CA GLU A 276 15.33 33.86 7.20
C GLU A 276 16.01 33.16 6.02
N ILE A 277 15.38 32.09 5.51
CA ILE A 277 15.88 31.34 4.34
C ILE A 277 15.00 31.59 3.11
N ALA A 278 15.56 31.34 1.92
CA ALA A 278 14.79 31.41 0.69
C ALA A 278 13.70 30.31 0.67
N LEU A 279 12.47 30.64 0.26
CA LEU A 279 11.37 29.68 0.13
C LEU A 279 11.76 28.47 -0.74
N LEU A 280 12.54 28.69 -1.81
CA LEU A 280 13.03 27.62 -2.68
C LEU A 280 13.85 26.56 -1.92
N GLY A 281 14.60 26.97 -0.90
CA GLY A 281 15.35 26.04 -0.02
C GLY A 281 14.45 25.24 0.90
N ALA A 282 13.39 25.89 1.44
CA ALA A 282 12.40 25.24 2.29
C ALA A 282 11.60 24.16 1.54
N LEU A 283 11.34 24.34 0.25
CA LEU A 283 10.59 23.40 -0.58
C LEU A 283 11.34 22.09 -0.91
N GLY A 284 12.60 21.95 -0.48
CA GLY A 284 13.36 20.71 -0.66
C GLY A 284 13.71 20.37 -2.11
N GLY A 285 14.09 19.13 -2.31
CA GLY A 285 14.56 18.57 -3.59
C GLY A 285 16.05 18.27 -3.57
N SER A 286 16.51 17.36 -4.47
CA SER A 286 17.91 16.89 -4.50
C SER A 286 18.92 18.02 -4.53
N GLN A 287 18.63 19.12 -5.25
CA GLN A 287 19.53 20.26 -5.34
C GLN A 287 19.84 20.90 -3.98
N THR A 288 18.95 20.77 -2.98
CA THR A 288 19.17 21.34 -1.63
C THR A 288 20.27 20.62 -0.85
N LEU A 289 20.69 19.44 -1.31
CA LEU A 289 21.77 18.65 -0.73
C LEU A 289 23.17 19.12 -1.18
N TYR A 290 23.26 19.95 -2.23
CA TYR A 290 24.52 20.30 -2.89
C TYR A 290 24.93 21.73 -2.60
N GLY A 291 26.23 21.95 -2.29
CA GLY A 291 26.76 23.25 -1.92
C GLY A 291 26.62 24.32 -2.99
N GLU A 292 26.64 23.96 -4.28
CA GLU A 292 26.46 24.90 -5.40
C GLU A 292 25.07 25.53 -5.38
N PHE A 293 24.07 24.76 -5.03
CA PHE A 293 22.69 25.27 -4.90
C PHE A 293 22.58 26.26 -3.74
N GLN A 294 23.19 25.95 -2.60
CA GLN A 294 23.18 26.86 -1.44
C GLN A 294 23.82 28.22 -1.75
N GLN A 295 24.87 28.23 -2.56
CA GLN A 295 25.51 29.48 -3.02
C GLN A 295 24.59 30.32 -3.92
N ASN A 296 23.65 29.72 -4.60
CA ASN A 296 22.72 30.37 -5.51
C ASN A 296 21.37 30.71 -4.87
N LEU A 297 21.06 30.17 -3.69
CA LEU A 297 19.78 30.38 -2.98
C LEU A 297 19.45 31.86 -2.79
N ALA A 298 20.42 32.71 -2.47
CA ALA A 298 20.26 34.16 -2.32
C ALA A 298 19.82 34.87 -3.62
N ARG A 299 19.95 34.20 -4.78
CA ARG A 299 19.57 34.71 -6.09
C ARG A 299 18.23 34.12 -6.57
N ALA A 300 17.71 33.12 -5.86
CA ALA A 300 16.44 32.47 -6.22
C ALA A 300 15.27 33.45 -6.04
N SER A 301 14.42 33.56 -7.04
CA SER A 301 13.24 34.42 -6.97
C SER A 301 12.07 33.71 -6.27
N ASP A 302 11.27 34.49 -5.55
CA ASP A 302 10.00 33.99 -5.00
C ASP A 302 9.07 33.43 -6.09
N ALA A 303 9.11 33.97 -7.30
CA ALA A 303 8.32 33.48 -8.41
C ALA A 303 8.71 32.05 -8.82
N GLU A 304 10.01 31.74 -8.84
CA GLU A 304 10.52 30.38 -9.11
C GLU A 304 10.07 29.41 -8.01
N ALA A 305 10.19 29.80 -6.75
CA ALA A 305 9.75 28.97 -5.62
C ALA A 305 8.25 28.68 -5.70
N ARG A 306 7.41 29.71 -5.96
CA ARG A 306 5.95 29.54 -6.07
C ARG A 306 5.55 28.71 -7.29
N ALA A 307 6.30 28.75 -8.38
CA ALA A 307 6.05 27.87 -9.52
C ALA A 307 6.19 26.37 -9.14
N ARG A 308 7.05 26.04 -8.17
CA ARG A 308 7.22 24.66 -7.68
C ARG A 308 6.09 24.17 -6.76
N THR A 309 5.17 25.03 -6.38
CA THR A 309 3.96 24.66 -5.63
C THR A 309 2.79 24.27 -6.54
N LEU A 310 3.03 24.34 -7.84
CA LEU A 310 2.10 23.94 -8.89
C LEU A 310 2.68 22.79 -9.71
N PRO A 311 1.85 21.94 -10.30
CA PRO A 311 2.31 20.94 -11.25
C PRO A 311 3.08 21.57 -12.42
N ALA A 312 4.22 20.99 -12.78
CA ALA A 312 4.96 21.41 -13.96
C ALA A 312 4.12 21.20 -15.23
N PRO A 313 4.17 22.10 -16.22
CA PRO A 313 3.48 21.88 -17.50
C PRO A 313 4.00 20.64 -18.21
N GLY A 314 3.09 19.86 -18.78
CA GLY A 314 3.46 18.66 -19.53
C GLY A 314 2.40 17.56 -19.43
N PRO A 315 2.62 16.42 -20.10
CA PRO A 315 1.74 15.26 -19.97
C PRO A 315 1.85 14.68 -18.55
N PRO A 316 0.85 13.89 -18.13
CA PRO A 316 0.92 13.12 -16.90
C PRO A 316 2.16 12.22 -16.84
N LEU A 317 2.65 11.93 -15.65
CA LEU A 317 3.75 10.98 -15.46
C LEU A 317 3.22 9.55 -15.48
N THR A 318 4.08 8.62 -15.90
CA THR A 318 3.80 7.18 -15.78
C THR A 318 4.26 6.68 -14.41
N SER A 319 3.50 5.75 -13.83
CA SER A 319 3.84 5.11 -12.56
C SER A 319 5.26 4.52 -12.58
N ARG A 320 5.95 4.65 -11.46
CA ARG A 320 7.24 4.02 -11.16
C ARG A 320 7.11 2.89 -10.15
N ALA A 321 5.88 2.63 -9.68
CA ALA A 321 5.60 1.55 -8.77
C ALA A 321 5.89 0.19 -9.42
N VAL A 322 6.27 -0.77 -8.61
CA VAL A 322 6.43 -2.17 -9.05
C VAL A 322 5.04 -2.76 -9.29
N ASP A 323 4.85 -3.38 -10.44
CA ASP A 323 3.63 -4.15 -10.71
C ASP A 323 3.65 -5.42 -9.85
N PRO A 324 2.65 -5.65 -9.00
CA PRO A 324 2.59 -6.84 -8.16
C PRO A 324 2.28 -8.13 -8.92
N ASP A 325 1.66 -8.05 -10.12
CA ASP A 325 1.39 -9.24 -10.93
C ASP A 325 2.69 -9.79 -11.54
N PRO A 326 3.03 -11.06 -11.33
CA PRO A 326 4.24 -11.67 -11.86
C PRO A 326 4.34 -11.72 -13.40
N HIS A 327 3.21 -11.69 -14.12
CA HIS A 327 3.13 -11.79 -15.59
C HIS A 327 3.92 -12.97 -16.21
N ASP A 328 4.15 -14.03 -15.44
CA ASP A 328 4.90 -15.22 -15.89
C ASP A 328 4.01 -16.28 -16.55
N GLY A 329 2.71 -16.01 -16.64
CA GLY A 329 1.71 -16.90 -17.19
C GLY A 329 1.32 -18.06 -16.28
N ASP A 330 1.64 -17.99 -14.99
CA ASP A 330 1.23 -18.95 -13.97
C ASP A 330 0.24 -18.31 -12.97
N ILE A 331 -0.41 -19.17 -12.16
CA ILE A 331 -1.28 -18.74 -11.07
C ILE A 331 -0.57 -19.00 -9.75
N HIS A 332 -0.37 -17.90 -9.04
CA HIS A 332 0.23 -17.86 -7.71
C HIS A 332 -0.85 -17.84 -6.64
N VAL A 333 -0.61 -18.54 -5.54
CA VAL A 333 -1.55 -18.68 -4.43
C VAL A 333 -0.94 -18.04 -3.20
N LEU A 334 -1.60 -17.03 -2.66
CA LEU A 334 -1.26 -16.39 -1.39
C LEU A 334 -2.32 -16.74 -0.35
N PRO A 335 -1.98 -17.38 0.79
CA PRO A 335 -2.89 -17.49 1.92
C PRO A 335 -3.20 -16.09 2.46
N ALA A 336 -4.48 -15.73 2.51
CA ALA A 336 -4.91 -14.47 3.14
C ALA A 336 -5.14 -14.70 4.64
N ARG A 337 -6.21 -15.40 5.00
CA ARG A 337 -6.48 -15.74 6.40
C ARG A 337 -7.32 -17.01 6.50
N GLU A 338 -7.04 -17.87 7.49
CA GLU A 338 -7.70 -19.15 7.69
C GLU A 338 -7.74 -20.02 6.40
N ASN A 339 -8.92 -20.24 5.87
CA ASN A 339 -9.19 -21.02 4.66
C ASN A 339 -9.52 -20.16 3.42
N VAL A 340 -9.14 -18.88 3.44
CA VAL A 340 -9.30 -17.92 2.34
C VAL A 340 -7.94 -17.64 1.69
N TYR A 341 -7.90 -17.74 0.37
CA TYR A 341 -6.69 -17.60 -0.45
C TYR A 341 -6.92 -16.60 -1.58
N MET A 342 -5.91 -15.77 -1.86
CA MET A 342 -5.85 -14.91 -3.05
C MET A 342 -5.05 -15.60 -4.14
N LEU A 343 -5.58 -15.62 -5.35
CA LEU A 343 -4.91 -16.14 -6.56
C LEU A 343 -4.59 -14.96 -7.47
N VAL A 344 -3.33 -14.88 -7.92
CA VAL A 344 -2.79 -13.79 -8.74
C VAL A 344 -2.25 -14.36 -10.05
N GLY A 345 -2.38 -13.62 -11.17
CA GLY A 345 -1.76 -13.94 -12.45
C GLY A 345 -2.71 -14.05 -13.65
N ASP A 346 -4.05 -13.94 -13.47
CA ASP A 346 -5.03 -13.93 -14.58
C ASP A 346 -5.74 -12.56 -14.69
N GLY A 347 -5.01 -11.47 -14.54
CA GLY A 347 -5.51 -10.10 -14.65
C GLY A 347 -6.07 -9.58 -13.33
N ALA A 348 -7.34 -9.86 -13.01
CA ALA A 348 -7.89 -9.54 -11.70
C ALA A 348 -7.55 -10.61 -10.67
N ASN A 349 -7.45 -10.23 -9.40
CA ASN A 349 -7.30 -11.16 -8.28
C ASN A 349 -8.56 -12.02 -8.14
N ILE A 350 -8.36 -13.31 -7.88
CA ILE A 350 -9.43 -14.28 -7.63
C ILE A 350 -9.32 -14.70 -6.18
N VAL A 351 -10.44 -14.81 -5.46
CA VAL A 351 -10.41 -15.28 -4.08
C VAL A 351 -11.11 -16.63 -3.97
N VAL A 352 -10.52 -17.54 -3.19
CA VAL A 352 -11.04 -18.88 -2.98
C VAL A 352 -11.12 -19.16 -1.50
N GLN A 353 -12.35 -19.44 -1.01
CA GLN A 353 -12.54 -20.04 0.31
C GLN A 353 -12.74 -21.54 0.14
N THR A 354 -12.05 -22.34 0.94
CA THR A 354 -12.17 -23.81 0.92
C THR A 354 -12.77 -24.36 2.21
N GLY A 355 -13.34 -25.56 2.15
CA GLY A 355 -13.85 -26.25 3.34
C GLY A 355 -14.61 -27.53 3.00
N ASP A 356 -15.30 -28.10 4.01
CA ASP A 356 -15.98 -29.38 3.89
C ASP A 356 -17.19 -29.35 2.93
N GLU A 357 -17.80 -28.19 2.75
CA GLU A 357 -18.94 -28.02 1.84
C GLU A 357 -18.51 -27.83 0.37
N GLY A 358 -17.25 -27.45 0.11
CA GLY A 358 -16.69 -27.21 -1.22
C GLY A 358 -15.99 -25.86 -1.32
N ALA A 359 -15.61 -25.45 -2.54
CA ALA A 359 -14.99 -24.16 -2.78
C ALA A 359 -16.05 -23.07 -3.08
N PHE A 360 -15.89 -21.91 -2.45
CA PHE A 360 -16.54 -20.66 -2.81
C PHE A 360 -15.49 -19.76 -3.49
N VAL A 361 -15.77 -19.33 -4.72
CA VAL A 361 -14.84 -18.53 -5.53
C VAL A 361 -15.42 -17.13 -5.69
N VAL A 362 -14.63 -16.09 -5.50
CA VAL A 362 -14.98 -14.71 -5.84
C VAL A 362 -14.19 -14.31 -7.06
N ASP A 363 -14.91 -13.94 -8.11
CA ASP A 363 -14.41 -13.67 -9.46
C ASP A 363 -13.79 -14.90 -10.15
N SER A 364 -13.50 -14.78 -11.44
CA SER A 364 -13.05 -15.91 -12.24
C SER A 364 -11.85 -15.59 -13.16
N GLY A 365 -11.27 -14.39 -13.01
CA GLY A 365 -10.17 -13.90 -13.82
C GLY A 365 -10.59 -13.51 -15.23
N SER A 366 -9.60 -13.20 -16.06
CA SER A 366 -9.78 -12.77 -17.47
C SER A 366 -10.24 -13.90 -18.40
N GLY A 367 -10.14 -15.13 -17.95
CA GLY A 367 -10.44 -16.31 -18.78
C GLY A 367 -9.24 -16.88 -19.54
N GLN A 368 -8.10 -16.17 -19.56
CA GLN A 368 -6.93 -16.61 -20.31
C GLN A 368 -6.20 -17.80 -19.63
N LEU A 369 -6.14 -17.79 -18.31
CA LEU A 369 -5.47 -18.82 -17.51
C LEU A 369 -6.44 -19.70 -16.72
N THR A 370 -7.72 -19.79 -17.09
CA THR A 370 -8.75 -20.52 -16.33
C THR A 370 -8.38 -21.98 -16.03
N ASP A 371 -7.64 -22.69 -16.92
CA ASP A 371 -7.16 -24.05 -16.64
C ASP A 371 -6.19 -24.08 -15.46
N LYS A 372 -5.30 -23.09 -15.39
CA LYS A 372 -4.34 -22.96 -14.30
C LYS A 372 -5.03 -22.51 -13.01
N VAL A 373 -6.03 -21.61 -13.10
CA VAL A 373 -6.90 -21.21 -11.98
C VAL A 373 -7.59 -22.45 -11.41
N LEU A 374 -8.22 -23.26 -12.27
CA LEU A 374 -8.88 -24.50 -11.85
C LEU A 374 -7.90 -25.50 -11.23
N ALA A 375 -6.71 -25.63 -11.79
CA ALA A 375 -5.66 -26.48 -11.22
C ALA A 375 -5.19 -25.96 -9.84
N ALA A 376 -5.08 -24.65 -9.65
CA ALA A 376 -4.76 -24.04 -8.35
C ALA A 376 -5.87 -24.31 -7.32
N ILE A 377 -7.15 -24.10 -7.66
CA ILE A 377 -8.29 -24.41 -6.79
C ILE A 377 -8.29 -25.90 -6.38
N ARG A 378 -8.03 -26.81 -7.32
CA ARG A 378 -7.98 -28.25 -7.04
C ARG A 378 -6.80 -28.67 -6.13
N ARG A 379 -5.73 -27.90 -6.09
CA ARG A 379 -4.64 -28.11 -5.10
C ARG A 379 -5.07 -27.67 -3.69
N LEU A 380 -5.92 -26.65 -3.59
CA LEU A 380 -6.43 -26.14 -2.30
C LEU A 380 -7.58 -26.97 -1.76
N SER A 381 -8.44 -27.54 -2.64
CA SER A 381 -9.61 -28.32 -2.24
C SER A 381 -9.85 -29.50 -3.17
N VAL A 382 -10.07 -30.68 -2.59
CA VAL A 382 -10.55 -31.88 -3.32
C VAL A 382 -12.05 -31.84 -3.55
N LYS A 383 -12.77 -30.91 -2.91
CA LYS A 383 -14.21 -30.70 -3.06
C LYS A 383 -14.50 -29.83 -4.28
N PRO A 384 -15.67 -29.96 -4.91
CA PRO A 384 -16.01 -29.15 -6.09
C PRO A 384 -16.20 -27.66 -5.75
N ILE A 385 -16.09 -26.82 -6.78
CA ILE A 385 -16.57 -25.43 -6.73
C ILE A 385 -18.09 -25.49 -6.64
N GLN A 386 -18.68 -24.85 -5.62
CA GLN A 386 -20.13 -24.77 -5.46
C GLN A 386 -20.70 -23.42 -5.89
N PHE A 387 -19.98 -22.35 -5.56
CA PHE A 387 -20.42 -20.99 -5.82
C PHE A 387 -19.30 -20.19 -6.46
N ILE A 388 -19.70 -19.30 -7.38
CA ILE A 388 -18.86 -18.25 -7.96
C ILE A 388 -19.62 -16.95 -7.72
N ALA A 389 -19.03 -15.99 -7.01
CA ALA A 389 -19.57 -14.66 -6.83
C ALA A 389 -18.82 -13.68 -7.75
N ASN A 390 -19.52 -12.92 -8.59
CA ASN A 390 -18.88 -11.87 -9.38
C ASN A 390 -19.04 -10.52 -8.68
N THR A 391 -17.92 -9.82 -8.51
CA THR A 391 -17.87 -8.47 -7.95
C THR A 391 -18.22 -7.42 -8.98
N SER A 392 -17.93 -7.64 -10.25
CA SER A 392 -18.12 -6.70 -11.36
C SER A 392 -18.59 -7.43 -12.63
N LEU A 393 -19.03 -6.67 -13.62
CA LEU A 393 -19.39 -7.18 -14.96
C LEU A 393 -18.17 -7.33 -15.88
N HIS A 394 -17.05 -6.69 -15.58
CA HIS A 394 -15.91 -6.62 -16.48
C HIS A 394 -15.25 -7.99 -16.71
N ALA A 395 -14.71 -8.17 -17.90
CA ALA A 395 -14.12 -9.44 -18.31
C ALA A 395 -12.97 -9.94 -17.41
N GLY A 396 -12.26 -9.03 -16.75
CA GLY A 396 -11.25 -9.37 -15.74
C GLY A 396 -11.79 -10.18 -14.57
N HIS A 397 -13.09 -10.07 -14.27
CA HIS A 397 -13.79 -10.71 -13.16
C HIS A 397 -14.69 -11.87 -13.59
N THR A 398 -15.14 -11.89 -14.86
CA THR A 398 -16.17 -12.83 -15.36
C THR A 398 -15.67 -13.75 -16.46
N GLY A 399 -14.45 -13.55 -16.98
CA GLY A 399 -13.95 -14.25 -18.17
C GLY A 399 -13.83 -15.77 -18.01
N GLY A 400 -13.55 -16.27 -16.81
CA GLY A 400 -13.48 -17.69 -16.49
C GLY A 400 -14.80 -18.34 -16.06
N ASN A 401 -15.89 -17.57 -15.92
CA ASN A 401 -17.18 -18.01 -15.36
C ASN A 401 -17.67 -19.34 -15.92
N GLU A 402 -17.84 -19.44 -17.25
CA GLU A 402 -18.42 -20.62 -17.87
C GLU A 402 -17.60 -21.89 -17.59
N LYS A 403 -16.28 -21.77 -17.66
CA LYS A 403 -15.39 -22.92 -17.46
C LYS A 403 -15.32 -23.37 -16.00
N LEU A 404 -15.21 -22.42 -15.06
CA LEU A 404 -15.23 -22.72 -13.61
C LEU A 404 -16.60 -23.28 -13.19
N LYS A 405 -17.71 -22.68 -13.67
CA LYS A 405 -19.07 -23.19 -13.46
C LYS A 405 -19.20 -24.65 -13.88
N ASN A 406 -18.78 -24.98 -15.11
CA ASN A 406 -18.91 -26.33 -15.66
C ASN A 406 -18.00 -27.35 -14.95
N ALA A 407 -16.92 -26.91 -14.30
CA ALA A 407 -16.03 -27.75 -13.50
C ALA A 407 -16.53 -27.94 -12.06
N GLY A 408 -17.54 -27.21 -11.64
CA GLY A 408 -18.14 -27.24 -10.31
C GLY A 408 -19.41 -28.07 -10.21
N SER A 409 -20.03 -28.05 -9.03
CA SER A 409 -21.28 -28.80 -8.76
C SER A 409 -22.08 -28.11 -7.65
N ASP A 410 -23.33 -27.77 -7.90
CA ASP A 410 -24.27 -27.24 -6.89
C ASP A 410 -25.05 -28.39 -6.23
N PRO A 411 -24.84 -28.68 -4.95
CA PRO A 411 -25.51 -29.76 -4.25
C PRO A 411 -27.01 -29.53 -4.08
N SER A 412 -27.51 -28.29 -4.14
CA SER A 412 -28.95 -28.00 -4.02
C SER A 412 -29.73 -28.53 -5.21
N VAL A 413 -29.10 -28.66 -6.37
CA VAL A 413 -29.72 -29.17 -7.60
C VAL A 413 -29.74 -30.71 -7.64
N VAL A 414 -28.71 -31.34 -7.08
CA VAL A 414 -28.58 -32.82 -7.06
C VAL A 414 -29.77 -33.49 -6.33
N GLY A 415 -30.21 -32.93 -5.22
CA GLY A 415 -31.33 -33.46 -4.43
C GLY A 415 -32.68 -33.47 -5.19
N THR A 416 -32.91 -32.47 -6.03
CA THR A 416 -34.16 -32.31 -6.77
C THR A 416 -34.23 -33.22 -8.00
N PHE A 417 -33.11 -33.43 -8.70
CA PHE A 417 -33.07 -34.28 -9.91
C PHE A 417 -32.96 -35.77 -9.61
N LEU A 418 -32.29 -36.18 -8.51
CA LEU A 418 -32.32 -37.58 -8.06
C LEU A 418 -33.72 -38.07 -7.71
N ALA A 419 -34.58 -37.18 -7.20
CA ALA A 419 -35.98 -37.46 -6.94
C ALA A 419 -36.82 -37.67 -8.24
N LEU A 420 -36.32 -37.18 -9.40
CA LEU A 420 -37.01 -37.28 -10.70
C LEU A 420 -36.43 -38.37 -11.61
N GLY A 421 -35.43 -39.14 -11.16
CA GLY A 421 -34.96 -40.34 -11.87
C GLY A 421 -34.16 -40.09 -13.14
N THR A 422 -33.57 -38.90 -13.33
CA THR A 422 -32.65 -38.57 -14.46
C THR A 422 -31.19 -38.69 -14.01
N PRO A 423 -30.50 -39.81 -14.29
CA PRO A 423 -29.06 -39.91 -14.03
C PRO A 423 -28.31 -39.04 -15.04
N GLY A 424 -27.56 -38.06 -14.57
CA GLY A 424 -26.53 -37.42 -15.40
C GLY A 424 -26.79 -36.00 -15.90
N ALA A 425 -27.84 -35.30 -15.47
CA ALA A 425 -27.86 -33.85 -15.59
C ALA A 425 -26.84 -33.30 -14.56
N GLY A 426 -25.59 -33.10 -14.97
CA GLY A 426 -24.52 -32.59 -14.11
C GLY A 426 -24.95 -31.27 -13.51
N SER A 427 -25.01 -31.20 -12.19
CA SER A 427 -25.11 -29.91 -11.51
C SER A 427 -23.82 -29.14 -11.79
N THR A 428 -23.95 -27.86 -12.16
CA THR A 428 -22.82 -26.96 -12.32
C THR A 428 -22.79 -26.02 -11.11
N ALA A 429 -21.65 -25.38 -10.85
CA ALA A 429 -21.59 -24.36 -9.80
C ALA A 429 -22.60 -23.22 -10.07
N ALA A 430 -23.15 -22.61 -9.01
CA ALA A 430 -24.01 -21.45 -9.14
C ALA A 430 -23.18 -20.16 -9.26
N ILE A 431 -23.47 -19.31 -10.27
CA ILE A 431 -22.86 -17.98 -10.40
C ILE A 431 -23.82 -16.98 -9.77
N MET A 432 -23.29 -16.19 -8.81
CA MET A 432 -23.99 -15.19 -8.02
C MET A 432 -23.52 -13.79 -8.38
N ALA A 433 -24.42 -12.82 -8.55
CA ALA A 433 -24.07 -11.40 -8.73
C ALA A 433 -25.27 -10.50 -8.43
N HIS A 434 -25.05 -9.17 -8.40
CA HIS A 434 -26.16 -8.23 -8.48
C HIS A 434 -26.88 -8.35 -9.83
N GLU A 435 -28.21 -8.11 -9.87
CA GLU A 435 -29.02 -8.29 -11.08
C GLU A 435 -28.53 -7.45 -12.27
N ASN A 436 -27.97 -6.25 -12.00
CA ASN A 436 -27.44 -5.38 -13.06
C ASN A 436 -26.25 -6.02 -13.80
N VAL A 437 -25.44 -6.83 -13.15
CA VAL A 437 -24.36 -7.59 -13.80
C VAL A 437 -24.96 -8.51 -14.85
N THR A 438 -26.00 -9.27 -14.49
CA THR A 438 -26.68 -10.18 -15.44
C THR A 438 -27.34 -9.42 -16.57
N ALA A 439 -28.08 -8.35 -16.27
CA ALA A 439 -28.78 -7.55 -17.28
C ALA A 439 -27.83 -6.86 -18.27
N ARG A 440 -26.59 -6.58 -17.86
CA ARG A 440 -25.54 -6.12 -18.77
C ARG A 440 -24.91 -7.27 -19.55
N MET A 441 -24.65 -8.40 -18.91
CA MET A 441 -24.07 -9.58 -19.57
C MET A 441 -25.02 -10.25 -20.56
N ASP A 442 -26.35 -10.19 -20.37
CA ASP A 442 -27.34 -10.74 -21.30
C ASP A 442 -27.73 -9.76 -22.43
N GLY A 443 -27.26 -8.51 -22.35
CA GLY A 443 -27.53 -7.46 -23.32
C GLY A 443 -28.81 -6.67 -23.09
N SER A 444 -29.58 -6.95 -22.04
CA SER A 444 -30.86 -6.26 -21.74
C SER A 444 -30.68 -4.77 -21.47
N LEU A 445 -29.51 -4.35 -21.00
CA LEU A 445 -29.13 -2.95 -20.79
C LEU A 445 -28.30 -2.35 -21.94
N GLY A 446 -28.27 -3.03 -23.11
CA GLY A 446 -27.67 -2.51 -24.34
C GLY A 446 -26.20 -2.86 -24.56
N ASN A 447 -25.57 -3.62 -23.66
CA ASN A 447 -24.24 -4.15 -23.85
C ASN A 447 -24.24 -5.28 -24.90
N PRO A 448 -23.12 -5.54 -25.60
CA PRO A 448 -22.97 -6.78 -26.36
C PRO A 448 -23.09 -7.98 -25.40
N PRO A 449 -23.96 -8.97 -25.71
CA PRO A 449 -24.18 -10.08 -24.80
C PRO A 449 -22.94 -10.98 -24.68
N ALA A 450 -22.60 -11.34 -23.45
CA ALA A 450 -21.61 -12.38 -23.15
C ALA A 450 -22.18 -13.78 -23.46
N PRO A 451 -21.34 -14.82 -23.58
CA PRO A 451 -21.83 -16.20 -23.71
C PRO A 451 -22.78 -16.56 -22.56
N SER A 452 -23.93 -17.16 -22.87
CA SER A 452 -24.98 -17.45 -21.88
C SER A 452 -24.53 -18.41 -20.76
N GLY A 453 -23.53 -19.25 -21.03
CA GLY A 453 -22.91 -20.12 -20.02
C GLY A 453 -22.21 -19.36 -18.88
N ALA A 454 -21.79 -18.11 -19.16
CA ALA A 454 -21.09 -17.25 -18.20
C ALA A 454 -22.02 -16.38 -17.33
N TRP A 455 -23.32 -16.31 -17.65
CA TRP A 455 -24.23 -15.40 -16.95
C TRP A 455 -24.48 -15.84 -15.50
N PRO A 456 -24.48 -14.90 -14.54
CA PRO A 456 -25.01 -15.15 -13.20
C PRO A 456 -26.49 -15.47 -13.26
N ILE A 457 -26.89 -16.55 -12.63
CA ILE A 457 -28.30 -17.00 -12.55
C ILE A 457 -28.88 -16.91 -11.14
N ASP A 458 -28.03 -16.82 -10.14
CA ASP A 458 -28.40 -16.63 -8.74
C ASP A 458 -28.22 -15.16 -8.35
N THR A 459 -29.15 -14.30 -8.80
CA THR A 459 -29.05 -12.85 -8.66
C THR A 459 -29.72 -12.32 -7.41
N TYR A 460 -29.32 -11.10 -7.01
CA TYR A 460 -29.97 -10.36 -5.93
C TYR A 460 -30.18 -8.90 -6.32
N MET A 461 -31.27 -8.30 -5.75
CA MET A 461 -31.68 -6.92 -6.00
C MET A 461 -31.52 -6.02 -4.76
N ALA A 462 -31.47 -6.63 -3.57
CA ALA A 462 -31.34 -5.90 -2.32
C ALA A 462 -29.92 -5.35 -2.13
N GLY A 463 -29.76 -4.34 -1.28
CA GLY A 463 -28.44 -3.77 -0.98
C GLY A 463 -27.42 -4.75 -0.39
N ARG A 464 -27.89 -5.91 0.12
CA ARG A 464 -27.02 -6.95 0.69
C ARG A 464 -27.62 -8.33 0.51
N ARG A 465 -26.76 -9.31 0.19
CA ARG A 465 -27.06 -10.75 0.22
C ARG A 465 -26.12 -11.47 1.15
N ARG A 466 -26.62 -12.49 1.86
CA ARG A 466 -25.83 -13.35 2.75
C ARG A 466 -25.93 -14.81 2.32
N LYS A 467 -24.79 -15.50 2.33
CA LYS A 467 -24.67 -16.93 2.11
C LYS A 467 -23.87 -17.55 3.26
N PHE A 468 -24.39 -18.60 3.90
CA PHE A 468 -23.60 -19.41 4.83
C PHE A 468 -22.92 -20.54 4.06
N HIS A 469 -21.60 -20.66 4.20
CA HIS A 469 -20.81 -21.67 3.53
C HIS A 469 -19.50 -21.92 4.28
N ASN A 470 -19.09 -23.18 4.42
CA ASN A 470 -17.88 -23.59 5.15
C ASN A 470 -17.78 -23.03 6.58
N GLY A 471 -18.91 -22.88 7.26
CA GLY A 471 -18.97 -22.31 8.62
C GLY A 471 -18.71 -20.80 8.68
N ASP A 472 -18.75 -20.11 7.56
CA ASP A 472 -18.63 -18.66 7.45
C ASP A 472 -19.95 -18.02 6.98
N SER A 473 -20.14 -16.75 7.33
CA SER A 473 -21.19 -15.88 6.80
C SER A 473 -20.59 -14.99 5.72
N ILE A 474 -20.76 -15.38 4.46
CA ILE A 474 -20.28 -14.62 3.31
C ILE A 474 -21.35 -13.59 2.95
N GLU A 475 -20.99 -12.31 3.00
CA GLU A 475 -21.88 -11.20 2.72
C GLU A 475 -21.47 -10.49 1.43
N MET A 476 -22.41 -10.30 0.52
CA MET A 476 -22.24 -9.51 -0.69
C MET A 476 -22.98 -8.18 -0.49
N PHE A 477 -22.27 -7.07 -0.60
CA PHE A 477 -22.82 -5.71 -0.51
C PHE A 477 -22.87 -5.11 -1.91
N TYR A 478 -24.05 -4.70 -2.34
CA TYR A 478 -24.20 -3.93 -3.56
C TYR A 478 -23.70 -2.49 -3.33
N VAL A 479 -22.81 -2.03 -4.19
CA VAL A 479 -22.26 -0.68 -4.18
C VAL A 479 -22.62 0.03 -5.48
N PRO A 480 -23.69 0.83 -5.45
CA PRO A 480 -24.27 1.42 -6.65
C PRO A 480 -23.37 2.48 -7.27
N ASN A 481 -23.22 2.43 -8.59
CA ASN A 481 -22.53 3.47 -9.36
C ASN A 481 -21.06 3.68 -8.96
N ALA A 482 -20.35 2.66 -8.50
CA ALA A 482 -18.93 2.68 -8.24
C ALA A 482 -18.13 2.66 -9.56
N SER A 483 -17.39 1.61 -9.87
CA SER A 483 -16.82 1.41 -11.20
C SER A 483 -17.92 1.24 -12.26
N THR A 484 -18.99 0.51 -11.90
CA THR A 484 -20.23 0.32 -12.69
C THR A 484 -21.47 0.45 -11.82
N ASP A 485 -22.66 0.25 -12.41
CA ASP A 485 -23.93 0.17 -11.64
C ASP A 485 -24.23 -1.24 -11.12
N GLY A 486 -23.32 -2.21 -11.27
CA GLY A 486 -23.53 -3.60 -10.87
C GLY A 486 -22.54 -4.11 -9.80
N ASP A 487 -21.64 -3.27 -9.31
CA ASP A 487 -20.54 -3.71 -8.46
C ASP A 487 -20.99 -4.21 -7.08
N SER A 488 -20.23 -5.14 -6.55
CA SER A 488 -20.45 -5.77 -5.25
C SER A 488 -19.14 -5.99 -4.52
N ILE A 489 -19.16 -5.82 -3.20
CA ILE A 489 -18.07 -6.19 -2.30
C ILE A 489 -18.43 -7.50 -1.64
N VAL A 490 -17.49 -8.42 -1.46
CA VAL A 490 -17.71 -9.70 -0.78
C VAL A 490 -16.93 -9.77 0.51
N HIS A 491 -17.59 -9.99 1.64
CA HIS A 491 -16.97 -10.08 2.96
C HIS A 491 -17.12 -11.48 3.56
N PHE A 492 -16.03 -12.16 3.77
CA PHE A 492 -15.91 -13.39 4.54
C PHE A 492 -15.83 -13.03 6.03
N ARG A 493 -16.98 -13.03 6.73
CA ARG A 493 -17.11 -12.45 8.09
C ARG A 493 -16.26 -13.15 9.15
N ARG A 494 -16.12 -14.47 9.06
CA ARG A 494 -15.34 -15.24 10.02
C ARG A 494 -13.85 -15.09 9.77
N ALA A 495 -13.46 -15.24 8.50
CA ALA A 495 -12.06 -15.06 8.11
C ALA A 495 -11.63 -13.59 8.17
N ASP A 496 -12.57 -12.65 8.23
CA ASP A 496 -12.37 -11.22 8.21
C ASP A 496 -11.51 -10.76 7.02
N VAL A 497 -12.00 -11.15 5.82
CA VAL A 497 -11.40 -10.82 4.53
C VAL A 497 -12.46 -10.21 3.62
N ILE A 498 -12.19 -9.03 3.09
CA ILE A 498 -13.03 -8.33 2.11
C ILE A 498 -12.42 -8.47 0.73
N VAL A 499 -13.26 -8.74 -0.28
CA VAL A 499 -12.88 -8.72 -1.70
C VAL A 499 -13.57 -7.52 -2.35
N ALA A 500 -12.78 -6.58 -2.83
CA ALA A 500 -13.26 -5.28 -3.28
C ALA A 500 -13.62 -5.23 -4.78
N GLY A 501 -13.10 -6.16 -5.60
CA GLY A 501 -13.28 -6.11 -7.06
C GLY A 501 -12.72 -4.81 -7.66
N ASP A 502 -13.38 -4.30 -8.71
CA ASP A 502 -12.94 -3.07 -9.41
C ASP A 502 -13.02 -1.78 -8.57
N VAL A 503 -13.67 -1.82 -7.40
CA VAL A 503 -13.78 -0.68 -6.48
C VAL A 503 -12.44 -0.27 -5.89
N PHE A 504 -11.51 -1.20 -5.75
CA PHE A 504 -10.20 -0.92 -5.19
C PHE A 504 -9.10 -1.60 -6.01
N ASP A 505 -8.17 -0.80 -6.51
CA ASP A 505 -7.05 -1.24 -7.38
C ASP A 505 -5.76 -0.55 -6.95
N THR A 506 -4.76 -1.30 -6.49
CA THR A 506 -3.49 -0.71 -6.04
C THR A 506 -2.54 -0.38 -7.20
N THR A 507 -2.90 -0.67 -8.45
CA THR A 507 -2.00 -0.55 -9.60
C THR A 507 -2.26 0.67 -10.48
N GLN A 508 -3.45 1.27 -10.40
CA GLN A 508 -3.88 2.38 -11.26
C GLN A 508 -4.93 3.26 -10.60
N PHE A 509 -5.24 4.40 -11.21
CA PHE A 509 -6.41 5.21 -10.84
C PHE A 509 -7.72 4.42 -11.07
N PRO A 510 -8.80 4.69 -10.29
CA PRO A 510 -10.06 3.98 -10.42
C PRO A 510 -10.57 3.94 -11.86
N PHE A 511 -11.02 2.77 -12.29
CA PHE A 511 -11.68 2.62 -13.59
C PHE A 511 -13.16 2.99 -13.47
N LEU A 512 -13.51 4.19 -13.90
CA LEU A 512 -14.89 4.71 -13.86
C LEU A 512 -15.57 4.44 -15.20
N ASP A 513 -16.34 3.36 -15.30
CA ASP A 513 -17.10 3.03 -16.52
C ASP A 513 -18.43 3.79 -16.57
N LEU A 514 -18.34 5.05 -17.04
CA LEU A 514 -19.51 5.93 -17.15
C LEU A 514 -20.59 5.36 -18.08
N ALA A 515 -20.22 4.55 -19.08
CA ALA A 515 -21.17 3.93 -20.00
C ALA A 515 -22.02 2.86 -19.31
N ASN A 516 -21.43 2.21 -18.31
CA ASN A 516 -22.09 1.22 -17.49
C ASN A 516 -22.51 1.76 -16.12
N GLY A 517 -22.66 3.08 -15.98
CA GLY A 517 -23.26 3.72 -14.81
C GLY A 517 -22.32 4.03 -13.67
N GLY A 518 -20.99 3.89 -13.86
CA GLY A 518 -19.98 4.28 -12.87
C GLY A 518 -19.93 5.79 -12.64
N SER A 519 -19.40 6.19 -11.49
CA SER A 519 -19.24 7.61 -11.12
C SER A 519 -18.18 7.81 -10.04
N VAL A 520 -17.54 8.98 -10.01
CA VAL A 520 -16.54 9.28 -8.98
C VAL A 520 -17.13 9.34 -7.57
N GLN A 521 -18.38 9.79 -7.42
CA GLN A 521 -19.01 9.79 -6.10
C GLN A 521 -19.40 8.38 -5.66
N GLY A 522 -19.96 7.57 -6.56
CA GLY A 522 -20.28 6.17 -6.24
C GLY A 522 -19.02 5.35 -5.90
N GLU A 523 -17.89 5.65 -6.53
CA GLU A 523 -16.59 5.05 -6.19
C GLU A 523 -16.17 5.39 -4.76
N ILE A 524 -16.26 6.66 -4.35
CA ILE A 524 -15.96 7.09 -2.98
C ILE A 524 -16.92 6.43 -2.00
N ASP A 525 -18.24 6.43 -2.28
CA ASP A 525 -19.25 5.81 -1.42
C ASP A 525 -19.01 4.29 -1.26
N ALA A 526 -18.49 3.63 -2.30
CA ALA A 526 -18.15 2.21 -2.27
C ALA A 526 -16.90 1.96 -1.41
N LEU A 527 -15.86 2.79 -1.53
CA LEU A 527 -14.67 2.73 -0.68
C LEU A 527 -15.03 3.00 0.80
N ASP A 528 -15.90 3.97 1.08
CA ASP A 528 -16.44 4.22 2.43
C ASP A 528 -17.25 3.02 2.94
N THR A 529 -17.95 2.29 2.06
CA THR A 529 -18.61 1.04 2.42
C THR A 529 -17.61 -0.02 2.86
N ILE A 530 -16.46 -0.18 2.19
CA ILE A 530 -15.39 -1.08 2.62
C ILE A 530 -14.88 -0.63 3.99
N LEU A 531 -14.48 0.63 4.13
CA LEU A 531 -13.95 1.19 5.37
C LEU A 531 -14.91 1.05 6.56
N SER A 532 -16.22 1.12 6.31
CA SER A 532 -17.23 0.91 7.36
C SER A 532 -17.29 -0.54 7.89
N GLN A 533 -16.71 -1.49 7.16
CA GLN A 533 -16.66 -2.91 7.51
C GLN A 533 -15.30 -3.36 8.02
N THR A 534 -14.27 -2.52 7.87
CA THR A 534 -12.91 -2.83 8.31
C THR A 534 -12.70 -2.52 9.79
N VAL A 535 -11.72 -3.20 10.35
CA VAL A 535 -11.12 -2.93 11.66
C VAL A 535 -9.63 -2.71 11.41
N PHE A 536 -9.07 -1.67 11.96
CA PHE A 536 -7.64 -1.34 11.79
C PHE A 536 -6.72 -2.41 12.44
N GLU A 537 -5.53 -2.56 11.88
CA GLU A 537 -4.45 -3.31 12.52
C GLU A 537 -3.78 -2.46 13.59
N HIS A 538 -3.54 -3.01 14.76
CA HIS A 538 -2.82 -2.34 15.83
C HIS A 538 -1.72 -3.23 16.43
N SER A 539 -0.51 -2.69 16.49
CA SER A 539 0.66 -3.40 17.07
C SER A 539 0.97 -4.78 16.43
N GLY A 540 0.63 -4.96 15.15
CA GLY A 540 0.81 -6.23 14.43
C GLY A 540 -0.28 -7.27 14.70
N GLU A 541 -1.39 -6.87 15.34
CA GLU A 541 -2.53 -7.74 15.64
C GLU A 541 -3.82 -7.20 15.04
N GLY A 542 -4.73 -8.09 14.69
CA GLY A 542 -6.04 -7.75 14.14
C GLY A 542 -5.99 -7.31 12.68
N GLY A 543 -6.80 -6.32 12.36
CA GLY A 543 -6.95 -5.77 11.02
C GLY A 543 -7.77 -6.63 10.07
N THR A 544 -8.71 -6.01 9.35
CA THR A 544 -9.45 -6.66 8.28
C THR A 544 -8.60 -6.67 7.02
N LEU A 545 -8.36 -7.84 6.41
CA LEU A 545 -7.65 -7.93 5.13
C LEU A 545 -8.58 -7.54 3.98
N VAL A 546 -8.05 -6.80 3.01
CA VAL A 546 -8.77 -6.37 1.81
C VAL A 546 -8.02 -6.84 0.56
N VAL A 547 -8.69 -7.69 -0.23
CA VAL A 547 -8.19 -8.12 -1.53
C VAL A 547 -8.68 -7.13 -2.59
N PRO A 548 -7.78 -6.35 -3.22
CA PRO A 548 -8.15 -5.45 -4.32
C PRO A 548 -8.49 -6.24 -5.58
N GLY A 549 -9.15 -5.59 -6.54
CA GLY A 549 -9.36 -6.18 -7.87
C GLY A 549 -8.03 -6.50 -8.56
N ARG A 550 -7.02 -5.65 -8.35
CA ARG A 550 -5.63 -5.88 -8.82
C ARG A 550 -4.65 -5.35 -7.81
N GLY A 551 -3.51 -6.04 -7.73
CA GLY A 551 -2.42 -5.61 -6.87
C GLY A 551 -2.16 -6.55 -5.69
N TYR A 552 -1.55 -6.02 -4.64
CA TYR A 552 -1.15 -6.79 -3.47
C TYR A 552 -2.27 -6.87 -2.41
N LEU A 553 -2.16 -7.83 -1.50
CA LEU A 553 -3.08 -7.97 -0.38
C LEU A 553 -2.93 -6.79 0.59
N CYS A 554 -4.03 -6.12 0.88
CA CYS A 554 -4.12 -4.86 1.63
C CYS A 554 -4.88 -5.01 2.95
N ASP A 555 -4.99 -3.91 3.69
CA ASP A 555 -5.90 -3.73 4.82
C ASP A 555 -6.62 -2.37 4.76
N GLU A 556 -7.13 -1.88 5.90
CA GLU A 556 -7.87 -0.62 6.00
C GLU A 556 -7.06 0.59 5.52
N HIS A 557 -5.76 0.65 5.89
CA HIS A 557 -4.92 1.82 5.61
C HIS A 557 -4.81 2.10 4.10
N GLU A 558 -4.52 1.09 3.28
CA GLU A 558 -4.40 1.28 1.83
C GLU A 558 -5.74 1.70 1.20
N VAL A 559 -6.86 1.17 1.71
CA VAL A 559 -8.20 1.58 1.26
C VAL A 559 -8.47 3.05 1.63
N ALA A 560 -8.10 3.47 2.84
CA ALA A 560 -8.27 4.84 3.31
C ALA A 560 -7.44 5.83 2.47
N GLU A 561 -6.16 5.53 2.21
CA GLU A 561 -5.30 6.35 1.35
C GLU A 561 -5.82 6.44 -0.09
N TYR A 562 -6.30 5.33 -0.64
CA TYR A 562 -6.89 5.30 -2.00
C TYR A 562 -8.18 6.10 -2.07
N ARG A 563 -9.09 5.95 -1.11
CA ARG A 563 -10.31 6.74 -0.99
C ARG A 563 -10.01 8.23 -0.90
N ASP A 564 -9.04 8.61 -0.07
CA ASP A 564 -8.63 9.99 0.11
C ASP A 564 -8.07 10.58 -1.19
N MET A 565 -7.25 9.83 -1.92
CA MET A 565 -6.77 10.23 -3.24
C MET A 565 -7.94 10.56 -4.18
N VAL A 566 -8.94 9.67 -4.27
CA VAL A 566 -10.09 9.87 -5.17
C VAL A 566 -10.90 11.10 -4.75
N ALA A 567 -11.14 11.29 -3.46
CA ALA A 567 -11.86 12.45 -2.92
C ALA A 567 -11.11 13.77 -3.18
N ILE A 568 -9.80 13.78 -2.95
CA ILE A 568 -8.94 14.96 -3.22
C ILE A 568 -8.95 15.32 -4.71
N ILE A 569 -8.83 14.36 -5.61
CA ILE A 569 -8.87 14.61 -7.05
C ILE A 569 -10.26 15.09 -7.47
N ARG A 570 -11.34 14.48 -6.97
CA ARG A 570 -12.72 14.95 -7.15
C ARG A 570 -12.85 16.42 -6.78
N ASP A 571 -12.36 16.81 -5.61
CA ASP A 571 -12.51 18.17 -5.09
C ASP A 571 -11.69 19.19 -5.90
N ARG A 572 -10.50 18.82 -6.37
CA ARG A 572 -9.70 19.65 -7.29
C ARG A 572 -10.43 19.87 -8.62
N VAL A 573 -10.99 18.81 -9.21
CA VAL A 573 -11.78 18.92 -10.45
C VAL A 573 -13.04 19.75 -10.22
N LYS A 574 -13.74 19.54 -9.11
CA LYS A 574 -14.93 20.30 -8.70
C LYS A 574 -14.63 21.79 -8.55
N ALA A 575 -13.50 22.15 -7.94
CA ALA A 575 -13.07 23.55 -7.81
C ALA A 575 -12.79 24.20 -9.18
N LEU A 576 -12.14 23.48 -10.10
CA LEU A 576 -11.89 23.97 -11.46
C LEU A 576 -13.18 24.10 -12.27
N ILE A 577 -14.12 23.17 -12.16
CA ILE A 577 -15.45 23.27 -12.78
C ILE A 577 -16.20 24.49 -12.25
N ALA A 578 -16.17 24.76 -10.96
CA ALA A 578 -16.80 25.93 -10.35
C ALA A 578 -16.16 27.25 -10.84
N ALA A 579 -14.88 27.23 -11.16
CA ALA A 579 -14.17 28.36 -11.79
C ALA A 579 -14.42 28.48 -13.31
N GLY A 580 -15.24 27.61 -13.91
CA GLY A 580 -15.60 27.65 -15.32
C GLY A 580 -14.60 26.95 -16.25
N ALA A 581 -13.68 26.14 -15.75
CA ALA A 581 -12.67 25.48 -16.56
C ALA A 581 -13.28 24.44 -17.53
N SER A 582 -12.76 24.40 -18.75
CA SER A 582 -13.04 23.32 -19.73
C SER A 582 -12.30 22.04 -19.34
N ILE A 583 -12.68 20.91 -19.96
CA ILE A 583 -12.00 19.63 -19.74
C ILE A 583 -10.51 19.71 -20.12
N GLU A 584 -10.16 20.43 -21.19
CA GLU A 584 -8.78 20.62 -21.62
C GLU A 584 -7.98 21.41 -20.56
N GLN A 585 -8.60 22.40 -19.95
CA GLN A 585 -7.99 23.18 -18.87
C GLN A 585 -7.81 22.34 -17.60
N VAL A 586 -8.76 21.46 -17.26
CA VAL A 586 -8.64 20.53 -16.13
C VAL A 586 -7.51 19.54 -16.38
N LYS A 587 -7.42 18.94 -17.56
CA LYS A 587 -6.30 18.06 -17.93
C LYS A 587 -4.96 18.79 -17.87
N ALA A 588 -4.87 19.99 -18.44
CA ALA A 588 -3.65 20.81 -18.42
C ALA A 588 -3.24 21.22 -16.98
N GLY A 589 -4.19 21.29 -16.06
CA GLY A 589 -3.95 21.56 -14.64
C GLY A 589 -3.30 20.42 -13.88
N ARG A 590 -3.15 19.22 -14.48
CA ARG A 590 -2.55 18.03 -13.88
C ARG A 590 -3.01 17.81 -12.43
N VAL A 591 -4.33 17.73 -12.25
CA VAL A 591 -4.96 17.58 -10.92
C VAL A 591 -4.55 16.33 -10.14
N THR A 592 -3.89 15.40 -10.82
CA THR A 592 -3.39 14.11 -10.33
C THR A 592 -1.88 14.07 -10.08
N ALA A 593 -1.16 15.19 -10.25
CA ALA A 593 0.31 15.23 -10.36
C ALA A 593 1.07 14.61 -9.18
N ASP A 594 0.53 14.71 -7.96
CA ASP A 594 1.10 14.14 -6.74
C ASP A 594 0.91 12.61 -6.65
N TYR A 595 -0.01 12.04 -7.43
CA TYR A 595 -0.31 10.60 -7.46
C TYR A 595 0.16 9.89 -8.73
N GLU A 596 0.59 10.65 -9.77
CA GLU A 596 0.95 10.09 -11.08
C GLU A 596 2.14 9.13 -11.02
N THR A 597 3.14 9.39 -10.17
CA THR A 597 4.30 8.50 -10.00
C THR A 597 3.94 7.17 -9.33
N ARG A 598 2.76 7.07 -8.70
CA ARG A 598 2.24 5.84 -8.09
C ARG A 598 1.21 5.14 -8.97
N TYR A 599 0.28 5.86 -9.57
CA TYR A 599 -0.90 5.31 -10.25
C TYR A 599 -1.01 5.71 -11.73
N GLY A 600 -0.14 6.58 -12.23
CA GLY A 600 -0.28 7.19 -13.54
C GLY A 600 0.03 6.25 -14.71
N ALA A 601 -0.70 6.43 -15.80
CA ALA A 601 -0.46 5.75 -17.07
C ALA A 601 -0.68 6.71 -18.25
N ASN A 602 0.27 6.73 -19.21
CA ASN A 602 0.16 7.51 -20.44
C ASN A 602 -0.32 6.70 -21.64
N THR A 603 -0.29 5.38 -21.52
CA THR A 603 -0.66 4.42 -22.58
C THR A 603 -1.47 3.28 -21.97
N GLY A 604 -2.09 2.48 -22.81
CA GLY A 604 -2.88 1.33 -22.37
C GLY A 604 -4.39 1.59 -22.43
N PRO A 605 -5.20 0.67 -21.93
CA PRO A 605 -6.65 0.74 -22.01
C PRO A 605 -7.27 1.79 -21.09
N TRP A 606 -6.57 2.19 -20.02
CA TRP A 606 -6.97 3.20 -19.06
C TRP A 606 -5.80 4.11 -18.74
N THR A 607 -5.90 5.40 -19.07
CA THR A 607 -4.85 6.39 -18.86
C THR A 607 -5.25 7.43 -17.83
N THR A 608 -4.26 8.13 -17.26
CA THR A 608 -4.48 9.25 -16.35
C THR A 608 -5.42 10.29 -16.92
N GLU A 609 -5.27 10.64 -18.22
CA GLU A 609 -6.16 11.59 -18.89
C GLU A 609 -7.60 11.07 -19.01
N MET A 610 -7.78 9.75 -19.28
CA MET A 610 -9.12 9.13 -19.33
C MET A 610 -9.77 9.16 -17.95
N PHE A 611 -9.03 8.89 -16.88
CA PHE A 611 -9.53 9.01 -15.51
C PHE A 611 -9.97 10.44 -15.19
N VAL A 612 -9.13 11.45 -15.44
CA VAL A 612 -9.47 12.87 -15.21
C VAL A 612 -10.71 13.28 -16.03
N GLU A 613 -10.82 12.78 -17.25
CA GLU A 613 -12.00 13.01 -18.11
C GLU A 613 -13.26 12.36 -17.54
N ALA A 614 -13.15 11.14 -17.02
CA ALA A 614 -14.27 10.44 -16.41
C ALA A 614 -14.75 11.16 -15.14
N VAL A 615 -13.82 11.62 -14.27
CA VAL A 615 -14.15 12.43 -13.09
C VAL A 615 -14.87 13.73 -13.51
N TYR A 616 -14.34 14.46 -14.48
CA TYR A 616 -14.96 15.70 -14.97
C TYR A 616 -16.38 15.45 -15.51
N LYS A 617 -16.57 14.44 -16.36
CA LYS A 617 -17.88 14.09 -16.94
C LYS A 617 -18.87 13.65 -15.87
N SER A 618 -18.44 12.85 -14.92
CA SER A 618 -19.24 12.39 -13.79
C SER A 618 -19.77 13.54 -12.96
N LEU A 619 -18.94 14.55 -12.66
CA LEU A 619 -19.33 15.73 -11.91
C LEU A 619 -20.26 16.69 -12.69
N LYS A 620 -20.14 16.75 -14.02
CA LYS A 620 -21.01 17.58 -14.88
C LYS A 620 -22.38 16.97 -15.13
N SER A 621 -22.49 15.65 -15.08
CA SER A 621 -23.71 14.91 -15.33
C SER A 621 -23.90 13.87 -14.23
N PRO A 622 -24.20 14.31 -12.99
CA PRO A 622 -24.33 13.37 -11.88
C PRO A 622 -25.41 12.33 -12.20
N VAL A 623 -25.06 11.07 -11.97
CA VAL A 623 -26.01 9.97 -12.13
C VAL A 623 -27.21 10.25 -11.25
N ARG A 624 -28.39 10.36 -11.83
CA ARG A 624 -29.63 10.49 -11.05
C ARG A 624 -29.82 9.18 -10.32
N SER A 625 -29.61 9.17 -9.00
CA SER A 625 -30.09 8.07 -8.16
C SER A 625 -31.58 7.86 -8.47
N LYS A 626 -31.93 6.73 -9.05
CA LYS A 626 -33.35 6.32 -9.04
C LYS A 626 -33.77 6.13 -7.59
N PRO A 627 -34.90 6.73 -7.17
CA PRO A 627 -35.38 6.61 -5.81
C PRO A 627 -35.70 5.15 -5.43
#